data_18af0250891b938ecce1974ea1bced41
#
_entry.id   18af0250891b938ecce1974ea1bced41
#
_cell.length_a   1.000
_cell.length_b   1.000
_cell.length_c   1.000
_cell.angle_alpha   90.00
_cell.angle_beta   90.00
_cell.angle_gamma   90.00
#
_symmetry.space_group_name_H-M   'P 1'
#
loop_
_entity.id
_entity.type
_entity.pdbx_description
1 polymer ?
#
loop_
_entity_poly.entity_id
_entity_poly.type
_entity_poly.pdbx_seq_one_letter_code
_entity_poly.pdbx_strand_id
1 'polypeptide(L)'
;TVDIEIRGIKGERAIRNTDMNVKLIDKGEMDGSDRYKQLVSDAVDKGLRVFGYYGSSVTFELKKRKGQRDLLIANVKPGEPSKIAGTEVEITGEAAEDENFTALRKNLPKKGELVEHQKYDDYKTSISNLALARGYLDGKFQISRLEISPETHEAWWRMLFDSGVRYHYG
;
A
#
# COMPACT_ATOMS: atom_id res chain seq x y z
N THR A 1 20.34 24.78 -0.62
CA THR A 1 19.80 23.63 -1.35
C THR A 1 20.72 22.43 -1.21
N VAL A 2 20.17 21.25 -1.02
CA VAL A 2 20.90 19.99 -0.88
C VAL A 2 20.44 19.01 -1.94
N ASP A 3 21.30 18.04 -2.27
CA ASP A 3 20.89 16.83 -2.95
C ASP A 3 20.46 15.79 -1.89
N ILE A 4 19.61 14.87 -2.25
CA ILE A 4 19.10 13.83 -1.34
C ILE A 4 19.47 12.45 -1.86
N GLU A 5 19.91 11.57 -0.96
CA GLU A 5 20.17 10.17 -1.25
C GLU A 5 19.48 9.33 -0.20
N ILE A 6 18.71 8.33 -0.64
CA ILE A 6 18.01 7.41 0.23
C ILE A 6 18.77 6.09 0.25
N ARG A 7 19.12 5.60 1.44
CA ARG A 7 19.84 4.34 1.64
C ARG A 7 19.08 3.43 2.59
N GLY A 8 19.31 2.13 2.48
CA GLY A 8 18.81 1.14 3.45
C GLY A 8 17.56 0.41 3.04
N ILE A 9 17.00 0.69 1.87
CA ILE A 9 15.81 0.02 1.37
C ILE A 9 16.22 -1.10 0.42
N LYS A 10 15.63 -2.27 0.59
CA LYS A 10 15.83 -3.42 -0.30
C LYS A 10 14.59 -3.63 -1.15
N GLY A 11 14.80 -4.12 -2.36
CA GLY A 11 13.71 -4.38 -3.29
C GLY A 11 13.45 -3.19 -4.22
N GLU A 12 13.52 -3.47 -5.52
CA GLU A 12 13.45 -2.45 -6.56
C GLU A 12 12.14 -1.65 -6.52
N ARG A 13 11.02 -2.34 -6.29
CA ARG A 13 9.70 -1.68 -6.25
C ARG A 13 9.58 -0.75 -5.05
N ALA A 14 10.07 -1.17 -3.88
CA ALA A 14 10.04 -0.37 -2.67
C ALA A 14 10.95 0.86 -2.80
N ILE A 15 12.14 0.69 -3.36
CA ILE A 15 13.08 1.78 -3.63
C ILE A 15 12.43 2.81 -4.55
N ARG A 16 11.87 2.35 -5.66
CA ARG A 16 11.26 3.22 -6.68
C ARG A 16 10.08 4.00 -6.12
N ASN A 17 9.20 3.34 -5.36
CA ASN A 17 8.04 3.99 -4.77
C ASN A 17 8.43 5.03 -3.72
N THR A 18 9.45 4.72 -2.92
CA THR A 18 9.97 5.66 -1.93
C THR A 18 10.60 6.87 -2.60
N ASP A 19 11.42 6.65 -3.62
CA ASP A 19 12.04 7.74 -4.38
C ASP A 19 10.98 8.65 -5.01
N MET A 20 9.92 8.07 -5.57
CA MET A 20 8.82 8.85 -6.15
C MET A 20 8.16 9.74 -5.10
N ASN A 21 7.90 9.21 -3.90
CA ASN A 21 7.28 9.99 -2.83
C ASN A 21 8.20 11.12 -2.35
N VAL A 22 9.49 10.86 -2.23
CA VAL A 22 10.47 11.88 -1.85
C VAL A 22 10.55 12.99 -2.91
N LYS A 23 10.51 12.63 -4.19
CA LYS A 23 10.56 13.59 -5.30
C LYS A 23 9.31 14.48 -5.40
N LEU A 24 8.21 14.11 -4.76
CA LEU A 24 7.02 14.95 -4.70
C LEU A 24 7.17 16.13 -3.75
N ILE A 25 8.19 16.13 -2.89
CA ILE A 25 8.47 17.26 -2.00
C ILE A 25 8.93 18.45 -2.84
N ASP A 26 8.37 19.63 -2.56
CA ASP A 26 8.72 20.85 -3.28
C ASP A 26 10.23 21.10 -3.19
N LYS A 27 10.84 21.40 -4.32
CA LYS A 27 12.28 21.69 -4.40
C LYS A 27 12.69 22.88 -3.53
N GLY A 28 11.80 23.83 -3.30
CA GLY A 28 12.02 24.94 -2.39
C GLY A 28 12.22 24.53 -0.92
N GLU A 29 11.80 23.32 -0.57
CA GLU A 29 11.97 22.79 0.78
C GLU A 29 13.29 22.02 0.98
N MET A 30 14.03 21.77 -0.10
CA MET A 30 15.24 20.92 -0.07
C MET A 30 16.45 21.66 0.51
N ASP A 31 16.56 21.61 1.82
CA ASP A 31 17.68 22.17 2.56
C ASP A 31 18.11 21.22 3.68
N GLY A 32 19.03 21.62 4.53
CA GLY A 32 19.48 20.81 5.66
C GLY A 32 18.63 20.95 6.92
N SER A 33 17.45 21.58 6.81
CA SER A 33 16.61 21.87 7.97
C SER A 33 15.90 20.62 8.53
N ASP A 34 15.49 20.70 9.77
CA ASP A 34 14.68 19.67 10.41
C ASP A 34 13.33 19.51 9.72
N ARG A 35 12.79 20.61 9.18
CA ARG A 35 11.55 20.58 8.41
C ARG A 35 11.67 19.67 7.19
N TYR A 36 12.72 19.84 6.38
CA TYR A 36 12.93 19.00 5.20
C TYR A 36 13.15 17.53 5.59
N LYS A 37 13.96 17.31 6.64
CA LYS A 37 14.18 15.96 7.17
C LYS A 37 12.86 15.28 7.55
N GLN A 38 11.95 16.00 8.19
CA GLN A 38 10.63 15.46 8.55
C GLN A 38 9.80 15.15 7.31
N LEU A 39 9.80 16.04 6.30
CA LEU A 39 9.11 15.78 5.04
C LEU A 39 9.63 14.53 4.34
N VAL A 40 10.95 14.32 4.37
CA VAL A 40 11.58 13.13 3.80
C VAL A 40 11.17 11.88 4.60
N SER A 41 11.20 11.95 5.93
CA SER A 41 10.79 10.84 6.78
C SER A 41 9.34 10.43 6.51
N ASP A 42 8.44 11.39 6.37
CA ASP A 42 7.03 11.14 6.08
C ASP A 42 6.86 10.51 4.70
N ALA A 43 7.61 10.98 3.71
CA ALA A 43 7.59 10.45 2.35
C ALA A 43 8.12 9.02 2.29
N VAL A 44 9.18 8.72 3.05
CA VAL A 44 9.74 7.36 3.17
C VAL A 44 8.71 6.42 3.79
N ASP A 45 8.09 6.84 4.90
CA ASP A 45 7.05 6.04 5.57
C ASP A 45 5.91 5.74 4.61
N LYS A 46 5.43 6.73 3.89
CA LYS A 46 4.35 6.58 2.91
C LYS A 46 4.73 5.63 1.79
N GLY A 47 5.97 5.72 1.29
CA GLY A 47 6.46 4.85 0.21
C GLY A 47 6.63 3.40 0.62
N LEU A 48 6.99 3.14 1.88
CA LEU A 48 7.23 1.80 2.40
C LEU A 48 5.96 1.12 2.92
N ARG A 49 5.02 1.89 3.41
CA ARG A 49 3.78 1.40 4.01
C ARG A 49 2.97 0.52 3.05
N VAL A 50 2.93 0.88 1.78
CA VAL A 50 2.20 0.13 0.75
C VAL A 50 2.77 -1.26 0.48
N PHE A 51 3.99 -1.51 0.94
CA PHE A 51 4.64 -2.83 0.86
C PHE A 51 4.71 -3.52 2.23
N GLY A 52 3.94 -3.06 3.20
CA GLY A 52 3.82 -3.70 4.50
C GLY A 52 4.80 -3.24 5.56
N TYR A 53 5.60 -2.21 5.31
CA TYR A 53 6.54 -1.66 6.29
C TYR A 53 5.90 -0.50 7.03
N TYR A 54 5.41 -0.73 8.23
CA TYR A 54 4.68 0.27 9.03
C TYR A 54 5.51 0.86 10.17
N GLY A 55 6.71 0.35 10.38
CA GLY A 55 7.59 0.77 11.48
C GLY A 55 8.94 1.32 11.02
N SER A 56 8.98 1.99 9.87
CA SER A 56 10.23 2.54 9.36
C SER A 56 10.74 3.71 10.20
N SER A 57 12.05 3.87 10.22
CA SER A 57 12.71 5.02 10.82
C SER A 57 13.82 5.52 9.91
N VAL A 58 14.14 6.80 10.02
CA VAL A 58 15.14 7.44 9.17
C VAL A 58 16.09 8.26 10.04
N THR A 59 17.37 8.09 9.82
CA THR A 59 18.40 8.97 10.38
C THR A 59 19.09 9.71 9.24
N PHE A 60 19.62 10.88 9.52
CA PHE A 60 20.20 11.74 8.49
C PHE A 60 21.63 12.09 8.80
N GLU A 61 22.42 12.20 7.73
CA GLU A 61 23.75 12.79 7.81
C GLU A 61 23.94 13.77 6.65
N LEU A 62 24.56 14.91 6.92
CA LEU A 62 24.85 15.90 5.91
C LEU A 62 26.32 15.77 5.51
N LYS A 63 26.55 15.51 4.23
CA LYS A 63 27.89 15.42 3.67
C LYS A 63 28.19 16.65 2.83
N LYS A 64 29.17 17.42 3.26
CA LYS A 64 29.63 18.58 2.50
C LYS A 64 30.50 18.14 1.32
N ARG A 65 30.27 18.77 0.17
CA ARG A 65 30.99 18.46 -1.06
C ARG A 65 31.51 19.75 -1.70
N LYS A 66 32.76 19.71 -2.15
CA LYS A 66 33.34 20.86 -2.84
C LYS A 66 32.83 20.99 -4.26
N GLY A 67 32.43 22.19 -4.67
CA GLY A 67 31.99 22.49 -6.02
C GLY A 67 30.62 21.94 -6.39
N GLN A 68 29.92 21.35 -5.42
CA GLN A 68 28.59 20.76 -5.58
C GLN A 68 27.72 21.16 -4.40
N ARG A 69 26.42 20.90 -4.54
CA ARG A 69 25.50 21.00 -3.40
C ARG A 69 25.87 19.97 -2.34
N ASP A 70 25.65 20.31 -1.09
CA ASP A 70 25.81 19.34 -0.02
C ASP A 70 24.84 18.16 -0.24
N LEU A 71 25.24 16.98 0.23
CA LEU A 71 24.44 15.79 0.11
C LEU A 71 23.81 15.44 1.45
N LEU A 72 22.49 15.42 1.49
CA LEU A 72 21.75 14.89 2.65
C LEU A 72 21.50 13.41 2.42
N ILE A 73 22.04 12.59 3.31
CA ILE A 73 21.85 11.13 3.24
C ILE A 73 20.77 10.73 4.24
N ALA A 74 19.72 10.11 3.75
CA ALA A 74 18.67 9.55 4.57
C ALA A 74 18.92 8.04 4.72
N ASN A 75 19.33 7.62 5.91
CA ASN A 75 19.55 6.21 6.22
C ASN A 75 18.27 5.62 6.76
N VAL A 76 17.64 4.76 5.99
CA VAL A 76 16.33 4.18 6.30
C VAL A 76 16.50 2.81 6.93
N LYS A 77 15.75 2.59 8.01
CA LYS A 77 15.53 1.27 8.59
C LYS A 77 14.07 0.92 8.37
N PRO A 78 13.76 0.06 7.40
CA PRO A 78 12.36 -0.27 7.13
C PRO A 78 11.63 -0.96 8.26
N GLY A 79 12.35 -1.68 9.12
CA GLY A 79 11.77 -2.51 10.15
C GLY A 79 11.26 -3.83 9.57
N GLU A 80 10.59 -4.59 10.41
CA GLU A 80 10.01 -5.87 10.00
C GLU A 80 8.71 -5.64 9.24
N PRO A 81 8.52 -6.25 8.06
CA PRO A 81 7.31 -6.09 7.29
C PRO A 81 6.15 -6.88 7.89
N SER A 82 4.94 -6.37 7.72
CA SER A 82 3.72 -7.09 8.08
C SER A 82 3.36 -8.12 7.03
N LYS A 83 2.82 -9.25 7.49
CA LYS A 83 2.42 -10.37 6.65
C LYS A 83 0.95 -10.65 6.80
N ILE A 84 0.35 -11.20 5.78
CA ILE A 84 -1.05 -11.60 5.80
C ILE A 84 -1.24 -12.72 6.84
N ALA A 85 -2.07 -12.47 7.83
CA ALA A 85 -2.49 -13.48 8.81
C ALA A 85 -3.74 -14.21 8.33
N GLY A 86 -4.58 -13.55 7.55
CA GLY A 86 -5.78 -14.15 6.99
C GLY A 86 -6.59 -13.17 6.15
N THR A 87 -7.58 -13.73 5.48
CA THR A 87 -8.54 -12.97 4.68
C THR A 87 -9.96 -13.39 5.06
N GLU A 88 -10.80 -12.41 5.33
CA GLU A 88 -12.24 -12.60 5.51
C GLU A 88 -12.92 -11.83 4.40
N VAL A 89 -13.24 -12.53 3.32
CA VAL A 89 -13.88 -11.96 2.14
C VAL A 89 -15.18 -12.71 1.90
N GLU A 90 -16.30 -12.02 2.02
CA GLU A 90 -17.64 -12.58 1.82
C GLU A 90 -18.37 -11.83 0.72
N ILE A 91 -19.13 -12.62 -0.05
CA ILE A 91 -20.06 -12.12 -1.05
C ILE A 91 -21.45 -12.50 -0.58
N THR A 92 -22.34 -11.51 -0.41
CA THR A 92 -23.74 -11.74 -0.07
C THR A 92 -24.64 -11.27 -1.21
N GLY A 93 -25.93 -11.57 -1.12
CA GLY A 93 -26.89 -11.31 -2.18
C GLY A 93 -26.90 -12.44 -3.21
N GLU A 94 -27.47 -12.20 -4.38
CA GLU A 94 -27.60 -13.25 -5.40
C GLU A 94 -26.26 -13.73 -5.93
N ALA A 95 -25.20 -12.89 -5.89
CA ALA A 95 -23.87 -13.30 -6.35
C ALA A 95 -23.19 -14.32 -5.43
N ALA A 96 -23.71 -14.55 -4.23
CA ALA A 96 -23.13 -15.55 -3.31
C ALA A 96 -23.04 -16.95 -3.95
N GLU A 97 -23.97 -17.28 -4.83
CA GLU A 97 -24.02 -18.54 -5.56
C GLU A 97 -23.42 -18.46 -6.97
N ASP A 98 -22.93 -17.31 -7.36
CA ASP A 98 -22.34 -17.10 -8.70
C ASP A 98 -20.91 -17.60 -8.74
N GLU A 99 -20.65 -18.62 -9.55
CA GLU A 99 -19.35 -19.27 -9.67
C GLU A 99 -18.24 -18.31 -10.13
N ASN A 100 -18.58 -17.24 -10.84
CA ASN A 100 -17.59 -16.26 -11.28
C ASN A 100 -17.01 -15.51 -10.09
N PHE A 101 -17.79 -15.24 -9.06
CA PHE A 101 -17.30 -14.65 -7.82
C PHE A 101 -16.52 -15.65 -6.99
N THR A 102 -16.98 -16.88 -6.89
CA THR A 102 -16.26 -17.95 -6.19
C THR A 102 -14.87 -18.17 -6.80
N ALA A 103 -14.78 -18.09 -8.13
CA ALA A 103 -13.51 -18.27 -8.83
C ALA A 103 -12.47 -17.18 -8.49
N LEU A 104 -12.90 -16.00 -8.07
CA LEU A 104 -11.97 -14.95 -7.64
C LEU A 104 -11.17 -15.32 -6.38
N ARG A 105 -11.69 -16.25 -5.57
CA ARG A 105 -11.03 -16.66 -4.33
C ARG A 105 -9.63 -17.23 -4.54
N LYS A 106 -9.33 -17.76 -5.71
CA LYS A 106 -7.99 -18.24 -6.06
C LYS A 106 -6.95 -17.13 -6.07
N ASN A 107 -7.38 -15.88 -6.20
CA ASN A 107 -6.50 -14.71 -6.24
C ASN A 107 -6.31 -14.04 -4.87
N LEU A 108 -6.92 -14.60 -3.81
CA LEU A 108 -6.68 -14.13 -2.46
C LEU A 108 -5.23 -14.39 -2.05
N PRO A 109 -4.62 -13.49 -1.27
CA PRO A 109 -3.27 -13.74 -0.78
C PRO A 109 -3.27 -14.91 0.20
N LYS A 110 -2.15 -15.61 0.26
CA LYS A 110 -1.96 -16.71 1.19
C LYS A 110 -1.40 -16.20 2.51
N LYS A 111 -1.72 -16.91 3.58
CA LYS A 111 -1.15 -16.63 4.89
C LYS A 111 0.39 -16.63 4.80
N GLY A 112 1.01 -15.61 5.36
CA GLY A 112 2.46 -15.44 5.34
C GLY A 112 3.01 -14.60 4.19
N GLU A 113 2.19 -14.27 3.20
CA GLU A 113 2.60 -13.35 2.14
C GLU A 113 2.77 -11.94 2.71
N LEU A 114 3.68 -11.17 2.13
CA LEU A 114 3.87 -9.77 2.48
C LEU A 114 2.63 -8.95 2.09
N VAL A 115 2.32 -7.96 2.91
CA VAL A 115 1.23 -7.02 2.61
C VAL A 115 1.61 -6.18 1.39
N GLU A 116 0.69 -6.07 0.44
CA GLU A 116 0.77 -5.11 -0.66
C GLU A 116 -0.58 -4.45 -0.83
N HIS A 117 -0.65 -3.14 -0.63
CA HIS A 117 -1.88 -2.39 -0.74
C HIS A 117 -2.49 -2.48 -2.14
N GLN A 118 -1.64 -2.53 -3.17
CA GLN A 118 -2.12 -2.63 -4.56
C GLN A 118 -2.90 -3.93 -4.80
N LYS A 119 -2.46 -5.03 -4.22
CA LYS A 119 -3.17 -6.32 -4.36
C LYS A 119 -4.55 -6.26 -3.73
N TYR A 120 -4.67 -5.60 -2.58
CA TYR A 120 -5.94 -5.39 -1.92
C TYR A 120 -6.87 -4.54 -2.80
N ASP A 121 -6.38 -3.42 -3.30
CA ASP A 121 -7.16 -2.53 -4.17
C ASP A 121 -7.58 -3.22 -5.47
N ASP A 122 -6.68 -3.98 -6.08
CA ASP A 122 -6.97 -4.72 -7.32
C ASP A 122 -8.05 -5.77 -7.11
N TYR A 123 -8.03 -6.46 -5.96
CA TYR A 123 -9.06 -7.44 -5.65
C TYR A 123 -10.45 -6.79 -5.52
N LYS A 124 -10.53 -5.67 -4.83
CA LYS A 124 -11.76 -4.88 -4.71
C LYS A 124 -12.28 -4.46 -6.09
N THR A 125 -11.39 -3.95 -6.92
CA THR A 125 -11.73 -3.53 -8.28
C THR A 125 -12.25 -4.72 -9.11
N SER A 126 -11.64 -5.88 -8.96
CA SER A 126 -12.07 -7.10 -9.65
C SER A 126 -13.50 -7.49 -9.26
N ILE A 127 -13.83 -7.40 -7.96
CA ILE A 127 -15.20 -7.67 -7.49
C ILE A 127 -16.17 -6.66 -8.09
N SER A 128 -15.85 -5.37 -8.02
CA SER A 128 -16.73 -4.31 -8.52
C SER A 128 -16.95 -4.43 -10.03
N ASN A 129 -15.89 -4.69 -10.80
CA ASN A 129 -15.99 -4.84 -12.25
C ASN A 129 -16.79 -6.08 -12.64
N LEU A 130 -16.58 -7.19 -11.95
CA LEU A 130 -17.33 -8.41 -12.19
C LEU A 130 -18.81 -8.21 -11.90
N ALA A 131 -19.13 -7.52 -10.80
CA ALA A 131 -20.51 -7.22 -10.43
C ALA A 131 -21.21 -6.43 -11.53
N LEU A 132 -20.59 -5.35 -12.02
CA LEU A 132 -21.14 -4.56 -13.11
C LEU A 132 -21.31 -5.38 -14.38
N ALA A 133 -20.31 -6.17 -14.75
CA ALA A 133 -20.35 -6.99 -15.97
C ALA A 133 -21.47 -8.04 -15.93
N ARG A 134 -21.84 -8.53 -14.76
CA ARG A 134 -22.84 -9.58 -14.61
C ARG A 134 -24.21 -9.07 -14.18
N GLY A 135 -24.41 -7.75 -14.14
CA GLY A 135 -25.71 -7.15 -13.88
C GLY A 135 -26.06 -6.94 -12.42
N TYR A 136 -25.10 -7.00 -11.52
CA TYR A 136 -25.31 -6.69 -10.10
C TYR A 136 -25.09 -5.19 -9.89
N LEU A 137 -26.01 -4.38 -10.42
CA LEU A 137 -25.84 -2.93 -10.52
C LEU A 137 -25.91 -2.21 -9.17
N ASP A 138 -26.55 -2.80 -8.18
CA ASP A 138 -26.66 -2.22 -6.84
C ASP A 138 -25.62 -2.77 -5.87
N GLY A 139 -24.66 -3.54 -6.38
CA GLY A 139 -23.61 -4.12 -5.57
C GLY A 139 -22.74 -3.05 -4.88
N LYS A 140 -22.42 -3.28 -3.61
CA LYS A 140 -21.60 -2.36 -2.83
C LYS A 140 -20.86 -3.10 -1.73
N PHE A 141 -19.70 -2.55 -1.35
CA PHE A 141 -18.97 -3.01 -0.19
C PHE A 141 -19.61 -2.45 1.09
N GLN A 142 -19.99 -3.33 1.98
CA GLN A 142 -20.45 -2.98 3.33
C GLN A 142 -19.27 -2.93 4.30
N ILE A 143 -18.28 -3.77 4.09
CA ILE A 143 -17.02 -3.76 4.82
C ILE A 143 -15.90 -3.82 3.78
N SER A 144 -14.92 -2.95 3.93
CA SER A 144 -13.74 -2.93 3.07
C SER A 144 -12.60 -2.28 3.84
N ARG A 145 -11.75 -3.11 4.43
CA ARG A 145 -10.61 -2.61 5.17
C ARG A 145 -9.45 -3.60 5.19
N LEU A 146 -8.27 -3.05 5.23
CA LEU A 146 -7.03 -3.75 5.48
C LEU A 146 -6.65 -3.42 6.92
N GLU A 147 -6.75 -4.40 7.81
CA GLU A 147 -6.41 -4.22 9.22
C GLU A 147 -4.96 -4.59 9.45
N ILE A 148 -4.24 -3.70 10.13
CA ILE A 148 -2.84 -3.92 10.45
C ILE A 148 -2.67 -3.93 11.96
N SER A 149 -1.95 -4.94 12.46
CA SER A 149 -1.46 -4.99 13.82
C SER A 149 0.05 -4.77 13.80
N PRO A 150 0.53 -3.53 14.04
CA PRO A 150 1.97 -3.25 13.94
C PRO A 150 2.80 -4.04 14.95
N GLU A 151 2.25 -4.32 16.10
CA GLU A 151 2.95 -5.01 17.19
C GLU A 151 3.26 -6.46 16.86
N THR A 152 2.34 -7.14 16.18
CA THR A 152 2.51 -8.54 15.79
C THR A 152 2.98 -8.70 14.36
N HIS A 153 3.08 -7.63 13.61
CA HIS A 153 3.41 -7.63 12.17
C HIS A 153 2.45 -8.49 11.36
N GLU A 154 1.17 -8.41 11.71
CA GLU A 154 0.10 -9.16 11.05
C GLU A 154 -0.89 -8.23 10.38
N ALA A 155 -1.46 -8.72 9.29
CA ALA A 155 -2.48 -7.99 8.53
C ALA A 155 -3.63 -8.92 8.17
N TRP A 156 -4.83 -8.35 8.11
CA TRP A 156 -6.04 -9.05 7.73
C TRP A 156 -6.76 -8.26 6.66
N TRP A 157 -7.22 -8.96 5.62
CA TRP A 157 -8.18 -8.41 4.68
C TRP A 157 -9.59 -8.64 5.22
N ARG A 158 -10.40 -7.61 5.23
CA ARG A 158 -11.80 -7.73 5.62
C ARG A 158 -12.68 -7.07 4.57
N MET A 159 -13.45 -7.86 3.87
CA MET A 159 -14.35 -7.40 2.81
C MET A 159 -15.69 -8.10 2.94
N LEU A 160 -16.76 -7.34 2.84
CA LEU A 160 -18.12 -7.84 2.69
C LEU A 160 -18.74 -7.07 1.54
N PHE A 161 -18.99 -7.77 0.46
CA PHE A 161 -19.65 -7.21 -0.72
C PHE A 161 -21.06 -7.77 -0.82
N ASP A 162 -22.06 -6.88 -0.78
CA ASP A 162 -23.45 -7.25 -1.00
C ASP A 162 -23.79 -6.92 -2.45
N SER A 163 -24.00 -7.96 -3.25
CA SER A 163 -24.31 -7.81 -4.67
C SER A 163 -25.72 -7.28 -4.93
N GLY A 164 -26.62 -7.46 -3.97
CA GLY A 164 -28.05 -7.25 -4.23
C GLY A 164 -28.53 -8.27 -5.25
N VAL A 165 -29.56 -7.87 -6.00
CA VAL A 165 -30.15 -8.71 -7.03
C VAL A 165 -29.43 -8.54 -8.37
N ARG A 166 -29.50 -9.55 -9.20
CA ARG A 166 -28.97 -9.48 -10.55
C ARG A 166 -30.05 -8.97 -11.51
N TYR A 167 -29.72 -7.89 -12.22
CA TYR A 167 -30.60 -7.37 -13.27
C TYR A 167 -30.36 -8.14 -14.56
N HIS A 168 -31.44 -8.42 -15.27
CA HIS A 168 -31.39 -9.11 -16.55
C HIS A 168 -31.94 -8.21 -17.63
N TYR A 169 -31.33 -8.25 -18.80
CA TYR A 169 -31.85 -7.52 -19.96
C TYR A 169 -33.01 -8.32 -20.53
N GLY A 170 -34.13 -7.64 -20.63
CA GLY A 170 -35.38 -8.23 -21.13
C GLY A 170 -35.43 -8.43 -22.64
#